data_d027b1667602268d6d4c4400e45120be
#
_entry.id   d027b1667602268d6d4c4400e45120be
#
_cell.length_a   1.000
_cell.length_b   1.000
_cell.length_c   1.000
_cell.angle_alpha   90.00
_cell.angle_beta   90.00
_cell.angle_gamma   90.00
#
_symmetry.space_group_name_H-M   'P 1'
#
loop_
_entity.id
_entity.type
_entity.pdbx_description
1 polymer ?
#
loop_
_entity_poly.entity_id
_entity_poly.type
_entity_poly.pdbx_seq_one_letter_code
_entity_poly.pdbx_strand_id
1 'polypeptide(L)'
;SMVLDHQNKIAYGCLSERLNKEAFISWCDKMQFKPIAFKAVDDKAQPIYHTNVMMCMANQFVVICLESISNEMEKQIVLESFLQTHKEVITISQDQLNHFAGNMLQVFDINEKPHLIMSEQAYNSLKTEQVKSLEKYNPILPISIPTIEALGGGSTRCMMAEIYLDPA
;
A
#
# COMPACT_ATOMS: atom_id res chain seq x y z
N SER A 1 -5.75 -2.68 -10.17
CA SER A 1 -5.37 -2.02 -8.93
C SER A 1 -5.01 -3.06 -7.87
N MET A 2 -3.76 -3.31 -7.69
CA MET A 2 -3.24 -4.28 -6.73
C MET A 2 -1.93 -3.76 -6.14
N VAL A 3 -1.54 -4.28 -4.98
CA VAL A 3 -0.24 -4.05 -4.34
C VAL A 3 0.50 -5.39 -4.30
N LEU A 4 1.78 -5.39 -4.69
CA LEU A 4 2.56 -6.61 -4.89
C LEU A 4 3.67 -6.73 -3.86
N ASP A 5 3.78 -7.89 -3.25
CA ASP A 5 4.99 -8.33 -2.56
C ASP A 5 5.79 -9.18 -3.54
N HIS A 6 6.72 -8.54 -4.22
CA HIS A 6 7.55 -9.18 -5.25
C HIS A 6 8.47 -10.26 -4.68
N GLN A 7 8.97 -10.08 -3.45
CA GLN A 7 9.87 -11.03 -2.81
C GLN A 7 9.16 -12.34 -2.49
N ASN A 8 7.93 -12.26 -1.98
CA ASN A 8 7.15 -13.42 -1.55
C ASN A 8 6.12 -13.88 -2.58
N LYS A 9 6.05 -13.22 -3.75
CA LYS A 9 5.10 -13.51 -4.81
C LYS A 9 3.64 -13.51 -4.32
N ILE A 10 3.27 -12.48 -3.55
CA ILE A 10 1.90 -12.29 -3.07
C ILE A 10 1.32 -11.01 -3.68
N ALA A 11 0.09 -11.10 -4.18
CA ALA A 11 -0.65 -9.96 -4.70
C ALA A 11 -1.85 -9.67 -3.78
N TYR A 12 -1.95 -8.43 -3.31
CA TYR A 12 -3.05 -7.94 -2.48
C TYR A 12 -4.01 -7.13 -3.34
N GLY A 13 -5.29 -7.48 -3.30
CA GLY A 13 -6.31 -6.86 -4.12
C GLY A 13 -7.56 -6.47 -3.34
N CYS A 14 -7.81 -5.16 -3.17
CA CYS A 14 -9.07 -4.64 -2.69
C CYS A 14 -10.10 -4.70 -3.82
N LEU A 15 -11.13 -5.56 -3.66
CA LEU A 15 -12.16 -5.77 -4.66
C LEU A 15 -13.08 -4.55 -4.77
N SER A 16 -13.23 -4.03 -5.97
CA SER A 16 -13.99 -2.81 -6.28
C SER A 16 -14.40 -2.82 -7.75
N GLU A 17 -15.05 -1.75 -8.22
CA GLU A 17 -15.30 -1.56 -9.66
C GLU A 17 -14.00 -1.52 -10.50
N ARG A 18 -12.85 -1.22 -9.88
CA ARG A 18 -11.53 -1.16 -10.53
C ARG A 18 -10.73 -2.46 -10.42
N LEU A 19 -11.22 -3.45 -9.66
CA LEU A 19 -10.58 -4.76 -9.49
C LEU A 19 -11.61 -5.88 -9.41
N ASN A 20 -11.88 -6.51 -10.55
CA ASN A 20 -12.71 -7.70 -10.64
C ASN A 20 -11.95 -8.92 -10.09
N LYS A 21 -12.63 -9.76 -9.31
CA LYS A 21 -12.03 -10.92 -8.61
C LYS A 21 -11.48 -11.97 -9.58
N GLU A 22 -12.24 -12.33 -10.60
CA GLU A 22 -11.86 -13.35 -11.56
C GLU A 22 -10.65 -12.91 -12.40
N ALA A 23 -10.64 -11.65 -12.85
CA ALA A 23 -9.52 -11.07 -13.57
C ALA A 23 -8.27 -11.00 -12.68
N PHE A 24 -8.41 -10.66 -11.41
CA PHE A 24 -7.31 -10.63 -10.44
C PHE A 24 -6.69 -12.01 -10.24
N ILE A 25 -7.52 -13.04 -10.00
CA ILE A 25 -7.06 -14.42 -9.83
C ILE A 25 -6.36 -14.91 -11.11
N SER A 26 -6.98 -14.70 -12.28
CA SER A 26 -6.39 -15.10 -13.56
C SER A 26 -5.04 -14.43 -13.82
N TRP A 27 -4.89 -13.17 -13.44
CA TRP A 27 -3.59 -12.48 -13.52
C TRP A 27 -2.56 -13.11 -12.56
N CYS A 28 -2.96 -13.37 -11.31
CA CYS A 28 -2.09 -14.00 -10.32
C CYS A 28 -1.58 -15.37 -10.77
N ASP A 29 -2.46 -16.20 -11.34
CA ASP A 29 -2.09 -17.52 -11.88
C ASP A 29 -1.04 -17.39 -12.99
N LYS A 30 -1.26 -16.47 -13.95
CA LYS A 30 -0.34 -16.25 -15.07
C LYS A 30 1.02 -15.72 -14.62
N MET A 31 1.04 -14.83 -13.61
CA MET A 31 2.24 -14.18 -13.11
C MET A 31 2.87 -14.92 -11.93
N GLN A 32 2.30 -16.06 -11.53
CA GLN A 32 2.77 -16.89 -10.41
C GLN A 32 2.81 -16.13 -9.08
N PHE A 33 1.76 -15.36 -8.80
CA PHE A 33 1.52 -14.70 -7.51
C PHE A 33 0.41 -15.42 -6.75
N LYS A 34 0.54 -15.49 -5.42
CA LYS A 34 -0.54 -15.93 -4.53
C LYS A 34 -1.53 -14.77 -4.38
N PRO A 35 -2.81 -14.93 -4.76
CA PRO A 35 -3.79 -13.86 -4.60
C PRO A 35 -4.29 -13.76 -3.16
N ILE A 36 -4.38 -12.55 -2.61
CA ILE A 36 -5.09 -12.21 -1.39
C ILE A 36 -6.11 -11.12 -1.75
N ALA A 37 -7.36 -11.53 -1.93
CA ALA A 37 -8.46 -10.64 -2.26
C ALA A 37 -9.29 -10.33 -1.01
N PHE A 38 -9.66 -9.07 -0.82
CA PHE A 38 -10.50 -8.62 0.29
C PHE A 38 -11.35 -7.42 -0.15
N LYS A 39 -12.37 -7.09 0.66
CA LYS A 39 -13.18 -5.88 0.50
C LYS A 39 -12.81 -4.87 1.56
N ALA A 40 -12.73 -3.61 1.17
CA ALA A 40 -12.50 -2.51 2.09
C ALA A 40 -13.39 -1.31 1.75
N VAL A 41 -13.75 -0.56 2.77
CA VAL A 41 -14.58 0.64 2.66
C VAL A 41 -13.92 1.82 3.38
N ASP A 42 -14.24 3.02 2.94
CA ASP A 42 -13.86 4.25 3.61
C ASP A 42 -14.78 4.56 4.81
N ASP A 43 -14.59 5.71 5.45
CA ASP A 43 -15.40 6.21 6.58
C ASP A 43 -16.87 6.52 6.21
N LYS A 44 -17.19 6.60 4.91
CA LYS A 44 -18.54 6.79 4.37
C LYS A 44 -19.16 5.47 3.87
N ALA A 45 -18.55 4.34 4.19
CA ALA A 45 -18.92 3.00 3.73
C ALA A 45 -18.89 2.85 2.19
N GLN A 46 -18.12 3.70 1.49
CA GLN A 46 -17.90 3.55 0.05
C GLN A 46 -16.74 2.60 -0.21
N PRO A 47 -16.83 1.71 -1.20
CA PRO A 47 -15.73 0.82 -1.54
C PRO A 47 -14.45 1.58 -1.89
N ILE A 48 -13.33 1.19 -1.26
CA ILE A 48 -12.01 1.71 -1.64
C ILE A 48 -11.69 1.22 -3.05
N TYR A 49 -11.55 2.14 -3.97
CA TYR A 49 -11.47 1.84 -5.41
C TYR A 49 -10.10 1.29 -5.85
N HIS A 50 -9.01 1.62 -5.13
CA HIS A 50 -7.66 1.14 -5.43
C HIS A 50 -6.94 0.66 -4.18
N THR A 51 -6.31 -0.51 -4.23
CA THR A 51 -5.57 -1.10 -3.11
C THR A 51 -4.47 -0.19 -2.58
N ASN A 52 -3.77 0.53 -3.46
CA ASN A 52 -2.68 1.45 -3.09
C ASN A 52 -3.13 2.75 -2.41
N VAL A 53 -4.43 2.96 -2.23
CA VAL A 53 -4.96 4.05 -1.40
C VAL A 53 -4.83 3.69 0.08
N MET A 54 -5.04 2.42 0.42
CA MET A 54 -5.14 1.97 1.80
C MET A 54 -3.94 1.18 2.30
N MET A 55 -3.03 0.78 1.41
CA MET A 55 -1.84 0.03 1.81
C MET A 55 -0.62 0.29 0.94
N CYS A 56 0.55 0.28 1.57
CA CYS A 56 1.86 0.27 0.93
C CYS A 56 2.62 -0.97 1.38
N MET A 57 3.21 -1.69 0.43
CA MET A 57 4.07 -2.84 0.67
C MET A 57 5.53 -2.46 0.46
N ALA A 58 6.34 -2.70 1.48
CA ALA A 58 7.79 -2.55 1.43
C ALA A 58 8.49 -3.89 1.68
N ASN A 59 9.82 -3.92 1.60
CA ASN A 59 10.58 -5.16 1.79
C ASN A 59 10.42 -5.76 3.19
N GLN A 60 10.40 -4.92 4.23
CA GLN A 60 10.41 -5.38 5.64
C GLN A 60 9.17 -4.96 6.44
N PHE A 61 8.34 -4.09 5.89
CA PHE A 61 7.12 -3.61 6.54
C PHE A 61 5.97 -3.44 5.56
N VAL A 62 4.78 -3.30 6.12
CA VAL A 62 3.57 -2.91 5.41
C VAL A 62 2.89 -1.79 6.17
N VAL A 63 2.43 -0.76 5.46
CA VAL A 63 1.52 0.26 6.00
C VAL A 63 0.11 -0.08 5.52
N ILE A 64 -0.85 -0.15 6.41
CA ILE A 64 -2.22 -0.55 6.05
C ILE A 64 -3.28 0.04 6.97
N CYS A 65 -4.42 0.43 6.40
CA CYS A 65 -5.63 0.78 7.14
C CYS A 65 -6.48 -0.48 7.36
N LEU A 66 -6.27 -1.18 8.47
CA LEU A 66 -7.03 -2.39 8.81
C LEU A 66 -8.49 -2.12 9.17
N GLU A 67 -8.81 -0.90 9.62
CA GLU A 67 -10.17 -0.47 9.92
C GLU A 67 -11.06 -0.50 8.68
N SER A 68 -10.48 -0.32 7.49
CA SER A 68 -11.19 -0.37 6.22
C SER A 68 -11.70 -1.76 5.87
N ILE A 69 -11.07 -2.83 6.37
CA ILE A 69 -11.47 -4.22 6.09
C ILE A 69 -12.52 -4.63 7.11
N SER A 70 -13.79 -4.61 6.70
CA SER A 70 -14.91 -4.89 7.60
C SER A 70 -15.13 -6.38 7.88
N ASN A 71 -14.69 -7.27 6.98
CA ASN A 71 -14.82 -8.72 7.18
C ASN A 71 -13.63 -9.25 8.00
N GLU A 72 -13.89 -9.75 9.21
CA GLU A 72 -12.83 -10.22 10.12
C GLU A 72 -12.05 -11.41 9.57
N MET A 73 -12.66 -12.31 8.79
CA MET A 73 -11.95 -13.44 8.17
C MET A 73 -10.99 -12.94 7.07
N GLU A 74 -11.42 -11.98 6.24
CA GLU A 74 -10.54 -11.38 5.23
C GLU A 74 -9.40 -10.60 5.89
N LYS A 75 -9.68 -9.85 6.94
CA LYS A 75 -8.67 -9.14 7.74
C LYS A 75 -7.64 -10.10 8.34
N GLN A 76 -8.11 -11.22 8.91
CA GLN A 76 -7.23 -12.24 9.47
C GLN A 76 -6.32 -12.86 8.40
N ILE A 77 -6.84 -13.20 7.22
CA ILE A 77 -6.05 -13.73 6.10
C ILE A 77 -4.96 -12.75 5.68
N VAL A 78 -5.29 -11.46 5.60
CA VAL A 78 -4.32 -10.40 5.28
C VAL A 78 -3.22 -10.33 6.34
N LEU A 79 -3.59 -10.28 7.63
CA LEU A 79 -2.64 -10.22 8.75
C LEU A 79 -1.75 -11.46 8.81
N GLU A 80 -2.30 -12.66 8.64
CA GLU A 80 -1.53 -13.90 8.63
C GLU A 80 -0.48 -13.92 7.51
N SER A 81 -0.81 -13.36 6.35
CA SER A 81 0.15 -13.27 5.25
C SER A 81 1.36 -12.38 5.58
N PHE A 82 1.15 -11.29 6.32
CA PHE A 82 2.26 -10.43 6.76
C PHE A 82 3.12 -11.12 7.82
N LEU A 83 2.50 -11.86 8.74
CA LEU A 83 3.22 -12.66 9.72
C LEU A 83 4.07 -13.75 9.07
N GLN A 84 3.51 -14.47 8.08
CA GLN A 84 4.22 -15.51 7.33
C GLN A 84 5.42 -14.95 6.55
N THR A 85 5.35 -13.69 6.13
CA THR A 85 6.43 -13.01 5.40
C THR A 85 7.31 -12.12 6.29
N HIS A 86 7.15 -12.21 7.61
CA HIS A 86 7.93 -11.49 8.62
C HIS A 86 7.94 -9.97 8.45
N LYS A 87 6.85 -9.38 7.97
CA LYS A 87 6.73 -7.93 7.81
C LYS A 87 6.23 -7.25 9.08
N GLU A 88 6.87 -6.15 9.49
CA GLU A 88 6.32 -5.27 10.53
C GLU A 88 5.04 -4.62 9.99
N VAL A 89 3.92 -4.74 10.72
CA VAL A 89 2.64 -4.13 10.33
C VAL A 89 2.49 -2.78 11.01
N ILE A 90 2.49 -1.72 10.22
CA ILE A 90 2.28 -0.35 10.66
C ILE A 90 0.86 0.06 10.28
N THR A 91 -0.02 0.10 11.27
CA THR A 91 -1.44 0.44 11.04
C THR A 91 -1.64 1.94 10.96
N ILE A 92 -2.50 2.37 10.02
CA ILE A 92 -3.01 3.73 9.91
C ILE A 92 -4.52 3.75 10.13
N SER A 93 -5.05 4.89 10.58
CA SER A 93 -6.48 5.11 10.78
C SER A 93 -7.18 5.50 9.48
N GLN A 94 -8.53 5.49 9.48
CA GLN A 94 -9.35 6.04 8.39
C GLN A 94 -9.05 7.53 8.14
N ASP A 95 -8.84 8.32 9.20
CA ASP A 95 -8.46 9.71 9.05
C ASP A 95 -7.11 9.87 8.33
N GLN A 96 -6.12 9.06 8.71
CA GLN A 96 -4.82 9.05 8.04
C GLN A 96 -4.91 8.54 6.58
N LEU A 97 -5.82 7.61 6.30
CA LEU A 97 -6.11 7.16 4.94
C LEU A 97 -6.64 8.32 4.09
N ASN A 98 -7.54 9.15 4.62
CA ASN A 98 -8.06 10.35 3.95
C ASN A 98 -6.96 11.40 3.69
N HIS A 99 -5.85 11.34 4.43
CA HIS A 99 -4.65 12.15 4.21
C HIS A 99 -3.56 11.41 3.41
N PHE A 100 -3.93 10.40 2.62
CA PHE A 100 -3.05 9.61 1.75
C PHE A 100 -1.94 8.83 2.45
N ALA A 101 -2.02 8.57 3.75
CA ALA A 101 -0.98 7.82 4.48
C ALA A 101 -0.80 6.36 4.02
N GLY A 102 -1.77 5.78 3.31
CA GLY A 102 -1.62 4.49 2.63
C GLY A 102 -0.95 4.57 1.26
N ASN A 103 -0.85 5.80 0.69
CA ASN A 103 -0.39 6.02 -0.69
C ASN A 103 1.09 6.43 -0.74
N MET A 104 1.96 5.53 -0.29
CA MET A 104 3.41 5.71 -0.28
C MET A 104 4.10 4.58 -1.04
N LEU A 105 5.38 4.75 -1.36
CA LEU A 105 6.18 3.77 -2.09
C LEU A 105 7.60 3.74 -1.55
N GLN A 106 8.10 2.53 -1.23
CA GLN A 106 9.52 2.32 -1.03
C GLN A 106 10.20 2.21 -2.39
N VAL A 107 11.22 3.02 -2.61
CA VAL A 107 12.06 3.03 -3.81
C VAL A 107 13.52 2.87 -3.42
N PHE A 108 14.37 2.53 -4.38
CA PHE A 108 15.80 2.37 -4.16
C PHE A 108 16.57 3.39 -4.99
N ASP A 109 17.58 4.00 -4.39
CA ASP A 109 18.49 4.89 -5.10
C ASP A 109 19.51 4.09 -5.96
N ILE A 110 20.38 4.79 -6.68
CA ILE A 110 21.41 4.19 -7.55
C ILE A 110 22.42 3.32 -6.77
N ASN A 111 22.48 3.48 -5.44
CA ASN A 111 23.33 2.67 -4.56
C ASN A 111 22.54 1.57 -3.83
N GLU A 112 21.34 1.25 -4.32
CA GLU A 112 20.41 0.27 -3.75
C GLU A 112 19.96 0.58 -2.31
N LYS A 113 20.03 1.85 -1.88
CA LYS A 113 19.53 2.28 -0.58
C LYS A 113 18.03 2.55 -0.64
N PRO A 114 17.25 1.99 0.30
CA PRO A 114 15.81 2.21 0.33
C PRO A 114 15.46 3.62 0.81
N HIS A 115 14.44 4.20 0.22
CA HIS A 115 13.78 5.45 0.61
C HIS A 115 12.28 5.27 0.57
N LEU A 116 11.54 5.88 1.50
CA LEU A 116 10.09 5.87 1.49
C LEU A 116 9.56 7.22 1.01
N ILE A 117 8.94 7.23 -0.16
CA ILE A 117 8.34 8.44 -0.74
C ILE A 117 6.87 8.52 -0.34
N MET A 118 6.45 9.67 0.14
CA MET A 118 5.06 10.00 0.45
C MET A 118 4.82 11.50 0.25
N SER A 119 3.57 11.95 0.27
CA SER A 119 3.28 13.38 0.26
C SER A 119 3.53 14.01 1.64
N GLU A 120 3.73 15.33 1.67
CA GLU A 120 3.77 16.09 2.93
C GLU A 120 2.47 15.94 3.73
N GLN A 121 1.32 15.86 3.05
CA GLN A 121 0.03 15.66 3.71
C GLN A 121 -0.01 14.29 4.40
N ALA A 122 0.45 13.23 3.74
CA ALA A 122 0.56 11.91 4.33
C ALA A 122 1.51 11.93 5.54
N TYR A 123 2.71 12.47 5.38
CA TYR A 123 3.72 12.57 6.44
C TYR A 123 3.19 13.29 7.68
N ASN A 124 2.56 14.45 7.49
CA ASN A 124 2.02 15.28 8.58
C ASN A 124 0.83 14.62 9.32
N SER A 125 0.17 13.64 8.71
CA SER A 125 -0.90 12.86 9.34
C SER A 125 -0.39 11.73 10.23
N LEU A 126 0.88 11.31 10.06
CA LEU A 126 1.46 10.20 10.80
C LEU A 126 1.73 10.57 12.26
N LYS A 127 1.53 9.62 13.15
CA LYS A 127 1.94 9.73 14.55
C LYS A 127 3.44 9.54 14.69
N THR A 128 4.02 10.14 15.72
CA THR A 128 5.46 10.04 15.99
C THR A 128 5.96 8.59 16.05
N GLU A 129 5.18 7.67 16.62
CA GLU A 129 5.53 6.25 16.70
C GLU A 129 5.56 5.58 15.33
N GLN A 130 4.62 5.96 14.43
CA GLN A 130 4.59 5.44 13.06
C GLN A 130 5.79 5.93 12.26
N VAL A 131 6.14 7.22 12.36
CA VAL A 131 7.34 7.80 11.74
C VAL A 131 8.59 7.06 12.22
N LYS A 132 8.77 6.89 13.54
CA LYS A 132 9.90 6.15 14.11
C LYS A 132 9.97 4.69 13.62
N SER A 133 8.83 4.03 13.46
CA SER A 133 8.80 2.65 12.92
C SER A 133 9.22 2.60 11.45
N LEU A 134 8.79 3.56 10.65
CA LEU A 134 9.19 3.66 9.23
C LEU A 134 10.67 4.00 9.07
N GLU A 135 11.19 4.92 9.88
CA GLU A 135 12.58 5.36 9.86
C GLU A 135 13.59 4.29 10.29
N LYS A 136 13.16 3.22 10.96
CA LYS A 136 14.02 2.03 11.21
C LYS A 136 14.52 1.38 9.92
N TYR A 137 13.74 1.47 8.85
CA TYR A 137 13.96 0.75 7.60
C TYR A 137 14.54 1.62 6.50
N ASN A 138 14.16 2.90 6.47
CA ASN A 138 14.57 3.81 5.40
C ASN A 138 14.30 5.28 5.77
N PRO A 139 15.07 6.24 5.20
CA PRO A 139 14.70 7.65 5.25
C PRO A 139 13.31 7.87 4.62
N ILE A 140 12.56 8.81 5.16
CA ILE A 140 11.29 9.26 4.60
C ILE A 140 11.53 10.53 3.78
N LEU A 141 10.98 10.57 2.57
CA LEU A 141 11.05 11.71 1.65
C LEU A 141 9.64 12.28 1.42
N PRO A 142 9.22 13.27 2.21
CA PRO A 142 7.96 13.96 2.00
C PRO A 142 8.04 14.87 0.77
N ILE A 143 7.04 14.80 -0.11
CA ILE A 143 6.97 15.59 -1.35
C ILE A 143 5.73 16.50 -1.30
N SER A 144 5.92 17.79 -1.56
CA SER A 144 4.82 18.76 -1.59
C SER A 144 4.08 18.71 -2.91
N ILE A 145 2.84 18.19 -2.89
CA ILE A 145 1.99 18.02 -4.08
C ILE A 145 0.51 18.39 -3.85
N PRO A 146 0.23 19.50 -3.12
CA PRO A 146 -1.14 19.79 -2.69
C PRO A 146 -2.14 19.98 -3.84
N THR A 147 -1.70 20.53 -4.97
CA THR A 147 -2.55 20.70 -6.15
C THR A 147 -2.95 19.36 -6.77
N ILE A 148 -2.03 18.40 -6.83
CA ILE A 148 -2.30 17.07 -7.39
C ILE A 148 -3.27 16.33 -6.48
N GLU A 149 -3.06 16.35 -5.18
CA GLU A 149 -3.94 15.69 -4.22
C GLU A 149 -5.35 16.29 -4.22
N ALA A 150 -5.46 17.62 -4.32
CA ALA A 150 -6.76 18.31 -4.33
C ALA A 150 -7.57 18.08 -5.62
N LEU A 151 -6.92 18.00 -6.78
CA LEU A 151 -7.58 17.95 -8.09
C LEU A 151 -7.50 16.57 -8.75
N GLY A 152 -6.44 15.82 -8.50
CA GLY A 152 -6.17 14.52 -9.14
C GLY A 152 -6.80 13.33 -8.42
N GLY A 153 -7.18 13.47 -7.15
CA GLY A 153 -7.76 12.40 -6.34
C GLY A 153 -6.79 11.25 -6.03
N GLY A 154 -5.49 11.47 -6.19
CA GLY A 154 -4.40 10.53 -5.86
C GLY A 154 -3.19 11.25 -5.32
N SER A 155 -2.17 10.52 -4.87
CA SER A 155 -0.97 11.07 -4.26
C SER A 155 0.32 10.49 -4.89
N THR A 156 1.45 10.56 -4.20
CA THR A 156 2.78 10.22 -4.73
C THR A 156 2.88 8.83 -5.37
N ARG A 157 2.34 7.78 -4.72
CA ARG A 157 2.36 6.41 -5.25
C ARG A 157 1.62 6.29 -6.59
N CYS A 158 0.55 7.06 -6.77
CA CYS A 158 -0.26 7.03 -7.99
C CYS A 158 0.47 7.62 -9.21
N MET A 159 1.55 8.38 -8.99
CA MET A 159 2.37 8.99 -10.04
C MET A 159 3.63 8.19 -10.37
N MET A 160 3.86 7.07 -9.68
CA MET A 160 5.08 6.26 -9.83
C MET A 160 4.72 4.85 -10.29
N ALA A 161 5.58 4.29 -11.15
CA ALA A 161 5.54 2.90 -11.57
C ALA A 161 6.92 2.27 -11.36
N GLU A 162 6.93 1.10 -10.74
CA GLU A 162 8.14 0.31 -10.53
C GLU A 162 8.43 -0.52 -11.79
N ILE A 163 9.70 -0.65 -12.14
CA ILE A 163 10.17 -1.44 -13.27
C ILE A 163 10.97 -2.62 -12.71
N TYR A 164 10.48 -3.83 -12.95
CA TYR A 164 11.10 -5.10 -12.53
C TYR A 164 11.60 -5.90 -13.74
N LEU A 165 11.96 -5.21 -14.80
CA LEU A 165 12.60 -5.81 -15.98
C LEU A 165 14.11 -5.77 -15.81
N ASP A 166 14.79 -6.84 -16.26
CA ASP A 166 16.25 -6.83 -16.33
C ASP A 166 16.72 -5.69 -17.24
N PRO A 167 17.81 -5.01 -16.87
CA PRO A 167 18.43 -4.04 -17.76
C PRO A 167 18.81 -4.68 -19.10
N ALA A 168 18.53 -4.00 -20.20
CA ALA A 168 18.86 -4.47 -21.54
C ALA A 168 20.38 -4.44 -21.80
#